data_de8608888600a7bdf47c1b6fcd2ece77
#
_entry.id   de8608888600a7bdf47c1b6fcd2ece77
#
_cell.length_a   1.000
_cell.length_b   1.000
_cell.length_c   1.000
_cell.angle_alpha   90.00
_cell.angle_beta   90.00
_cell.angle_gamma   90.00
#
_symmetry.space_group_name_H-M   'P 1'
#
loop_
_entity.id
_entity.type
_entity.pdbx_description
1 polymer ?
#
loop_
_entity_poly.entity_id
_entity_poly.type
_entity_poly.pdbx_seq_one_letter_code
_entity_poly.pdbx_strand_id
1 'polypeptide(L)'
;IATAVMWGRSLYRNIQRFVLFQLTINLAAILVCFVGALVGTEMPLTVVQILWVNIIMDTFAAMAMASLPPKAEVMEERPRQRDAFIVSPDMRRTILTCGLTMAAVLLAMLLRWEFSAEGLTERRLTVFFSVFVFMQFWNMFNAKGFEARHGLFASVRGCREFFLILAAIGAGAVEE
;
A
#
# COMPACT_ATOMS: atom_id res chain seq x y z
N ILE A 1 32.47 6.12 -14.58
CA ILE A 1 31.27 6.25 -15.43
C ILE A 1 30.33 5.07 -15.18
N ALA A 2 30.75 3.80 -15.28
CA ALA A 2 29.89 2.63 -15.07
C ALA A 2 29.18 2.64 -13.68
N THR A 3 29.95 2.94 -12.63
CA THR A 3 29.40 3.04 -11.26
C THR A 3 28.33 4.12 -11.16
N ALA A 4 28.53 5.29 -11.76
CA ALA A 4 27.54 6.37 -11.75
C ALA A 4 26.25 5.96 -12.48
N VAL A 5 26.36 5.23 -13.60
CA VAL A 5 25.20 4.70 -14.32
C VAL A 5 24.45 3.67 -13.48
N MET A 6 25.16 2.78 -12.80
CA MET A 6 24.58 1.78 -11.90
C MET A 6 23.78 2.45 -10.76
N TRP A 7 24.34 3.46 -10.12
CA TRP A 7 23.67 4.22 -9.07
C TRP A 7 22.43 4.96 -9.61
N GLY A 8 22.53 5.61 -10.77
CA GLY A 8 21.39 6.30 -11.38
C GLY A 8 20.24 5.35 -11.71
N ARG A 9 20.52 4.17 -12.25
CA ARG A 9 19.51 3.14 -12.53
C ARG A 9 18.87 2.60 -11.25
N SER A 10 19.67 2.34 -10.21
CA SER A 10 19.17 1.87 -8.92
C SER A 10 18.29 2.92 -8.24
N LEU A 11 18.69 4.19 -8.28
CA LEU A 11 17.89 5.30 -7.75
C LEU A 11 16.53 5.39 -8.46
N TYR A 12 16.51 5.28 -9.79
CA TYR A 12 15.27 5.30 -10.56
C TYR A 12 14.32 4.17 -10.12
N ARG A 13 14.82 2.97 -9.90
CA ARG A 13 14.02 1.85 -9.38
C ARG A 13 13.48 2.11 -7.97
N ASN A 14 14.28 2.70 -7.10
CA ASN A 14 13.83 3.05 -5.76
C ASN A 14 12.71 4.09 -5.80
N ILE A 15 12.78 5.08 -6.71
CA ILE A 15 11.71 6.03 -6.97
C ILE A 15 10.45 5.32 -7.47
N GLN A 16 10.57 4.37 -8.39
CA GLN A 16 9.41 3.61 -8.87
C GLN A 16 8.72 2.82 -7.75
N ARG A 17 9.47 2.18 -6.88
CA ARG A 17 8.93 1.46 -5.71
C ARG A 17 8.20 2.41 -4.75
N PHE A 18 8.79 3.58 -4.50
CA PHE A 18 8.18 4.60 -3.67
C PHE A 18 6.87 5.10 -4.28
N VAL A 19 6.86 5.42 -5.59
CA VAL A 19 5.65 5.85 -6.30
C VAL A 19 4.58 4.76 -6.29
N LEU A 20 4.95 3.48 -6.48
CA LEU A 20 4.02 2.36 -6.40
C LEU A 20 3.38 2.28 -5.01
N PHE A 21 4.19 2.35 -3.97
CA PHE A 21 3.74 2.35 -2.57
C PHE A 21 2.73 3.48 -2.33
N GLN A 22 3.11 4.70 -2.67
CA GLN A 22 2.33 5.91 -2.44
C GLN A 22 0.99 5.91 -3.19
N LEU A 23 1.01 5.58 -4.48
CA LEU A 23 -0.22 5.54 -5.27
C LEU A 23 -1.20 4.46 -4.80
N THR A 24 -0.69 3.33 -4.34
CA THR A 24 -1.53 2.24 -3.80
C THR A 24 -2.27 2.68 -2.55
N ILE A 25 -1.59 3.34 -1.62
CA ILE A 25 -2.17 3.82 -0.36
C ILE A 25 -3.20 4.92 -0.63
N ASN A 26 -2.85 5.90 -1.46
CA ASN A 26 -3.74 6.99 -1.79
C ASN A 26 -5.00 6.50 -2.49
N LEU A 27 -4.88 5.52 -3.40
CA LEU A 27 -6.03 4.89 -4.04
C LEU A 27 -6.96 4.25 -3.01
N ALA A 28 -6.40 3.47 -2.07
CA ALA A 28 -7.20 2.83 -1.02
C ALA A 28 -7.89 3.86 -0.12
N ALA A 29 -7.17 4.88 0.35
CA ALA A 29 -7.71 5.93 1.21
C ALA A 29 -8.84 6.72 0.52
N ILE A 30 -8.64 7.12 -0.74
CA ILE A 30 -9.66 7.85 -1.51
C ILE A 30 -10.92 7.00 -1.68
N LEU A 31 -10.78 5.72 -2.03
CA LEU A 31 -11.93 4.84 -2.20
C LEU A 31 -12.70 4.63 -0.89
N VAL A 32 -12.00 4.45 0.22
CA VAL A 32 -12.63 4.30 1.54
C VAL A 32 -13.39 5.57 1.94
N CYS A 33 -12.78 6.74 1.79
CA CYS A 33 -13.44 8.00 2.09
C CYS A 33 -14.62 8.28 1.16
N PHE A 34 -14.47 8.02 -0.14
CA PHE A 34 -15.51 8.24 -1.13
C PHE A 34 -16.72 7.34 -0.90
N VAL A 35 -16.53 6.04 -0.73
CA VAL A 35 -17.62 5.10 -0.48
C VAL A 35 -18.24 5.34 0.90
N GLY A 36 -17.45 5.62 1.93
CA GLY A 36 -17.93 5.99 3.25
C GLY A 36 -18.86 7.21 3.18
N ALA A 37 -18.48 8.24 2.44
CA ALA A 37 -19.32 9.42 2.24
C ALA A 37 -20.62 9.12 1.48
N LEU A 38 -20.59 8.22 0.48
CA LEU A 38 -21.79 7.80 -0.26
C LEU A 38 -22.78 7.00 0.60
N VAL A 39 -22.27 6.20 1.51
CA VAL A 39 -23.10 5.41 2.44
C VAL A 39 -23.66 6.28 3.58
N GLY A 40 -23.09 7.49 3.76
CA GLY A 40 -23.52 8.43 4.82
C GLY A 40 -22.91 8.10 6.19
N THR A 41 -21.84 7.30 6.22
CA THR A 41 -21.09 7.02 7.46
C THR A 41 -20.33 8.25 7.92
N GLU A 42 -20.15 8.41 9.23
CA GLU A 42 -19.16 9.35 9.74
C GLU A 42 -17.78 9.04 9.13
N MET A 43 -16.98 10.10 8.88
CA MET A 43 -15.67 9.92 8.22
C MET A 43 -14.82 8.91 8.99
N PRO A 44 -14.55 7.73 8.42
CA PRO A 44 -13.80 6.67 9.12
C PRO A 44 -12.34 7.06 9.34
N LEU A 45 -11.82 7.99 8.53
CA LEU A 45 -10.49 8.56 8.61
C LEU A 45 -10.62 10.09 8.56
N THR A 46 -10.16 10.76 9.59
CA THR A 46 -10.08 12.22 9.58
C THR A 46 -8.98 12.70 8.65
N VAL A 47 -9.16 13.90 8.09
CA VAL A 47 -8.14 14.53 7.21
C VAL A 47 -6.79 14.63 7.93
N VAL A 48 -6.80 14.93 9.24
CA VAL A 48 -5.58 15.02 10.05
C VAL A 48 -4.88 13.65 10.16
N GLN A 49 -5.63 12.57 10.37
CA GLN A 49 -5.08 11.22 10.42
C GLN A 49 -4.45 10.80 9.08
N ILE A 50 -5.13 11.07 7.96
CA ILE A 50 -4.61 10.77 6.63
C ILE A 50 -3.32 11.57 6.39
N LEU A 51 -3.30 12.85 6.70
CA LEU A 51 -2.13 13.71 6.51
C LEU A 51 -0.96 13.26 7.39
N TRP A 52 -1.23 12.95 8.66
CA TRP A 52 -0.22 12.49 9.61
C TRP A 52 0.42 11.16 9.16
N VAL A 53 -0.42 10.21 8.74
CA VAL A 53 0.05 8.91 8.24
C VAL A 53 0.87 9.10 6.97
N ASN A 54 0.41 9.92 6.01
CA ASN A 54 1.18 10.19 4.80
C ASN A 54 2.55 10.78 5.13
N ILE A 55 2.65 11.81 5.98
CA ILE A 55 3.93 12.42 6.32
C ILE A 55 4.89 11.41 6.97
N ILE A 56 4.42 10.64 7.94
CA ILE A 56 5.27 9.68 8.65
C ILE A 56 5.63 8.51 7.75
N MET A 57 4.64 7.88 7.11
CA MET A 57 4.89 6.71 6.28
C MET A 57 5.70 7.05 5.04
N ASP A 58 5.51 8.24 4.45
CA ASP A 58 6.31 8.69 3.31
C ASP A 58 7.77 8.89 3.71
N THR A 59 8.01 9.47 4.87
CA THR A 59 9.37 9.64 5.39
C THR A 59 10.05 8.30 5.62
N PHE A 60 9.37 7.35 6.30
CA PHE A 60 9.93 6.02 6.54
C PHE A 60 10.09 5.21 5.25
N ALA A 61 9.12 5.27 4.35
CA ALA A 61 9.19 4.59 3.06
C ALA A 61 10.31 5.15 2.18
N ALA A 62 10.46 6.47 2.12
CA ALA A 62 11.54 7.12 1.39
C ALA A 62 12.91 6.73 1.96
N MET A 63 13.08 6.74 3.28
CA MET A 63 14.33 6.29 3.94
C MET A 63 14.61 4.80 3.65
N ALA A 64 13.61 3.94 3.79
CA ALA A 64 13.75 2.50 3.54
C ALA A 64 14.11 2.20 2.08
N MET A 65 13.52 2.93 1.12
CA MET A 65 13.84 2.76 -0.30
C MET A 65 15.20 3.38 -0.68
N ALA A 66 15.56 4.52 -0.09
CA ALA A 66 16.84 5.17 -0.33
C ALA A 66 18.03 4.37 0.22
N SER A 67 17.85 3.63 1.30
CA SER A 67 18.91 2.80 1.91
C SER A 67 19.23 1.51 1.16
N LEU A 68 18.48 1.17 0.11
CA LEU A 68 18.72 -0.03 -0.68
C LEU A 68 20.01 0.10 -1.50
N PRO A 69 20.96 -0.83 -1.35
CA PRO A 69 22.21 -0.79 -2.11
C PRO A 69 21.94 -1.01 -3.60
N PRO A 70 22.77 -0.43 -4.47
CA PRO A 70 22.69 -0.65 -5.91
C PRO A 70 22.96 -2.12 -6.22
N LYS A 71 22.11 -2.72 -7.05
CA LYS A 71 22.28 -4.10 -7.51
C LYS A 71 22.98 -4.12 -8.86
N ALA A 72 23.94 -5.04 -9.05
CA ALA A 72 24.63 -5.22 -10.32
C ALA A 72 23.67 -5.61 -11.46
N GLU A 73 22.58 -6.32 -11.13
CA GLU A 73 21.55 -6.75 -12.08
C GLU A 73 20.94 -5.60 -12.91
N VAL A 74 20.96 -4.35 -12.38
CA VAL A 74 20.45 -3.18 -13.11
C VAL A 74 21.28 -2.84 -14.36
N MET A 75 22.51 -3.34 -14.45
CA MET A 75 23.40 -3.11 -15.59
C MET A 75 23.09 -4.04 -16.77
N GLU A 76 22.47 -5.18 -16.52
CA GLU A 76 22.07 -6.15 -17.55
C GLU A 76 20.80 -5.71 -18.31
N GLU A 77 20.08 -4.74 -17.76
CA GLU A 77 18.84 -4.25 -18.38
C GLU A 77 19.14 -3.33 -19.57
N ARG A 78 18.25 -3.42 -20.55
CA ARG A 78 18.30 -2.52 -21.72
C ARG A 78 18.14 -1.06 -21.29
N PRO A 79 18.83 -0.12 -21.95
CA PRO A 79 18.63 1.30 -21.71
C PRO A 79 17.17 1.68 -21.90
N ARG A 80 16.63 2.46 -20.96
CA ARG A 80 15.25 2.96 -21.06
C ARG A 80 15.15 4.05 -22.11
N GLN A 81 13.98 4.12 -22.74
CA GLN A 81 13.64 5.23 -23.62
C GLN A 81 13.46 6.50 -22.77
N ARG A 82 13.86 7.65 -23.30
CA ARG A 82 13.79 8.94 -22.60
C ARG A 82 12.37 9.34 -22.25
N ASP A 83 11.39 8.95 -23.07
CA ASP A 83 9.96 9.30 -22.93
C ASP A 83 9.15 8.23 -22.16
N ALA A 84 9.82 7.26 -21.52
CA ALA A 84 9.14 6.22 -20.76
C ALA A 84 8.52 6.80 -19.47
N PHE A 85 7.23 6.60 -19.27
CA PHE A 85 6.55 6.97 -18.04
C PHE A 85 7.14 6.25 -16.82
N ILE A 86 7.14 6.93 -15.66
CA ILE A 86 7.60 6.37 -14.40
C ILE A 86 6.73 5.16 -14.01
N VAL A 87 5.41 5.28 -14.21
CA VAL A 87 4.47 4.21 -13.92
C VAL A 87 4.35 3.28 -15.12
N SER A 88 4.95 2.09 -15.01
CA SER A 88 4.82 1.04 -16.03
C SER A 88 3.44 0.39 -16.02
N PRO A 89 3.00 -0.29 -17.10
CA PRO A 89 1.75 -1.03 -17.14
C PRO A 89 1.62 -2.06 -16.01
N ASP A 90 2.71 -2.73 -15.65
CA ASP A 90 2.74 -3.71 -14.57
C ASP A 90 2.60 -3.04 -13.19
N MET A 91 3.25 -1.88 -12.98
CA MET A 91 3.03 -1.06 -11.79
C MET A 91 1.57 -0.66 -11.66
N ARG A 92 0.94 -0.19 -12.75
CA ARG A 92 -0.48 0.20 -12.75
C ARG A 92 -1.39 -0.96 -12.35
N ARG A 93 -1.15 -2.16 -12.87
CA ARG A 93 -1.90 -3.36 -12.47
C ARG A 93 -1.71 -3.66 -10.99
N THR A 94 -0.49 -3.60 -10.49
CA THR A 94 -0.20 -3.84 -9.07
C THR A 94 -0.85 -2.79 -8.17
N ILE A 95 -0.79 -1.51 -8.54
CA ILE A 95 -1.45 -0.42 -7.81
C ILE A 95 -2.96 -0.68 -7.74
N LEU A 96 -3.59 -1.01 -8.87
CA LEU A 96 -5.02 -1.27 -8.92
C LEU A 96 -5.40 -2.52 -8.11
N THR A 97 -4.70 -3.63 -8.27
CA THR A 97 -5.03 -4.87 -7.56
C THR A 97 -4.82 -4.72 -6.06
N CYS A 98 -3.66 -4.22 -5.62
CA CYS A 98 -3.38 -4.04 -4.20
C CYS A 98 -4.26 -2.93 -3.58
N GLY A 99 -4.40 -1.79 -4.25
CA GLY A 99 -5.21 -0.68 -3.75
C GLY A 99 -6.69 -1.04 -3.63
N LEU A 100 -7.26 -1.71 -4.65
CA LEU A 100 -8.65 -2.19 -4.60
C LEU A 100 -8.85 -3.27 -3.52
N THR A 101 -7.89 -4.18 -3.35
CA THR A 101 -7.95 -5.20 -2.30
C THR A 101 -7.92 -4.57 -0.91
N MET A 102 -7.01 -3.61 -0.69
CA MET A 102 -6.95 -2.86 0.58
C MET A 102 -8.25 -2.10 0.83
N ALA A 103 -8.75 -1.37 -0.17
CA ALA A 103 -10.01 -0.66 -0.08
C ALA A 103 -11.19 -1.60 0.21
N ALA A 104 -11.26 -2.75 -0.47
CA ALA A 104 -12.34 -3.73 -0.27
C ALA A 104 -12.36 -4.29 1.16
N VAL A 105 -11.19 -4.60 1.73
CA VAL A 105 -11.09 -5.09 3.11
C VAL A 105 -11.53 -4.02 4.10
N LEU A 106 -11.03 -2.80 3.95
CA LEU A 106 -11.39 -1.68 4.82
C LEU A 106 -12.88 -1.32 4.71
N LEU A 107 -13.42 -1.31 3.50
CA LEU A 107 -14.85 -1.07 3.27
C LEU A 107 -15.72 -2.19 3.84
N ALA A 108 -15.33 -3.45 3.67
CA ALA A 108 -16.05 -4.56 4.26
C ALA A 108 -16.12 -4.44 5.80
N MET A 109 -15.01 -4.05 6.44
CA MET A 109 -14.92 -3.82 7.87
C MET A 109 -15.79 -2.63 8.30
N LEU A 110 -15.73 -1.52 7.58
CA LEU A 110 -16.51 -0.31 7.83
C LEU A 110 -18.01 -0.60 7.72
N LEU A 111 -18.45 -1.20 6.61
CA LEU A 111 -19.85 -1.50 6.35
C LEU A 111 -20.41 -2.50 7.38
N ARG A 112 -19.62 -3.52 7.74
CA ARG A 112 -20.04 -4.48 8.77
C ARG A 112 -20.31 -3.81 10.11
N TRP A 113 -19.50 -2.84 10.50
CA TRP A 113 -19.68 -2.14 11.76
C TRP A 113 -20.80 -1.10 11.70
N GLU A 114 -20.93 -0.40 10.58
CA GLU A 114 -22.02 0.57 10.36
C GLU A 114 -23.38 -0.10 10.47
N PHE A 115 -23.55 -1.27 9.84
CA PHE A 115 -24.82 -2.02 9.89
C PHE A 115 -24.98 -2.90 11.14
N SER A 116 -24.05 -2.85 12.09
CA SER A 116 -24.20 -3.53 13.38
C SER A 116 -25.03 -2.70 14.35
N ALA A 117 -25.65 -3.36 15.32
CA ALA A 117 -26.53 -2.70 16.32
C ALA A 117 -25.81 -1.61 17.15
N GLU A 118 -24.48 -1.68 17.26
CA GLU A 118 -23.69 -0.72 18.04
C GLU A 118 -23.14 0.45 17.20
N GLY A 119 -23.23 0.38 15.86
CA GLY A 119 -22.70 1.39 14.96
C GLY A 119 -21.19 1.60 15.04
N LEU A 120 -20.70 2.76 14.59
CA LEU A 120 -19.30 3.16 14.65
C LEU A 120 -18.97 3.79 16.01
N THR A 121 -18.34 3.04 16.88
CA THR A 121 -17.82 3.55 18.16
C THR A 121 -16.39 4.07 18.02
N GLU A 122 -15.93 4.94 18.92
CA GLU A 122 -14.53 5.44 18.92
C GLU A 122 -13.52 4.32 18.96
N ARG A 123 -13.78 3.25 19.71
CA ARG A 123 -12.94 2.04 19.76
C ARG A 123 -12.83 1.39 18.39
N ARG A 124 -13.93 1.25 17.66
CA ARG A 124 -13.97 0.67 16.31
C ARG A 124 -13.22 1.53 15.30
N LEU A 125 -13.36 2.85 15.39
CA LEU A 125 -12.59 3.79 14.57
C LEU A 125 -11.08 3.73 14.86
N THR A 126 -10.68 3.55 16.11
CA THR A 126 -9.27 3.35 16.48
C THR A 126 -8.72 2.05 15.90
N VAL A 127 -9.48 0.96 15.99
CA VAL A 127 -9.10 -0.33 15.36
C VAL A 127 -9.02 -0.18 13.84
N PHE A 128 -9.97 0.49 13.22
CA PHE A 128 -9.97 0.76 11.79
C PHE A 128 -8.70 1.51 11.35
N PHE A 129 -8.36 2.58 12.05
CA PHE A 129 -7.13 3.33 11.79
C PHE A 129 -5.88 2.47 11.98
N SER A 130 -5.82 1.67 13.04
CA SER A 130 -4.70 0.76 13.29
C SER A 130 -4.52 -0.26 12.18
N VAL A 131 -5.62 -0.86 11.70
CA VAL A 131 -5.61 -1.78 10.57
C VAL A 131 -5.14 -1.07 9.30
N PHE A 132 -5.62 0.14 9.03
CA PHE A 132 -5.18 0.94 7.90
C PHE A 132 -3.66 1.18 7.92
N VAL A 133 -3.10 1.60 9.06
CA VAL A 133 -1.65 1.79 9.23
C VAL A 133 -0.88 0.48 9.03
N PHE A 134 -1.38 -0.62 9.60
CA PHE A 134 -0.73 -1.93 9.44
C PHE A 134 -0.70 -2.39 7.97
N MET A 135 -1.78 -2.15 7.23
CA MET A 135 -1.85 -2.44 5.80
C MET A 135 -0.80 -1.64 5.01
N GLN A 136 -0.50 -0.41 5.41
CA GLN A 136 0.53 0.40 4.78
C GLN A 136 1.93 -0.18 5.01
N PHE A 137 2.25 -0.60 6.22
CA PHE A 137 3.51 -1.31 6.49
C PHE A 137 3.67 -2.53 5.60
N TRP A 138 2.61 -3.33 5.47
CA TRP A 138 2.63 -4.49 4.62
C TRP A 138 2.81 -4.15 3.14
N ASN A 139 2.13 -3.10 2.68
CA ASN A 139 2.28 -2.61 1.32
C ASN A 139 3.70 -2.10 1.02
N MET A 140 4.40 -1.56 2.01
CA MET A 140 5.81 -1.17 1.87
C MET A 140 6.71 -2.38 1.55
N PHE A 141 6.50 -3.52 2.23
CA PHE A 141 7.22 -4.76 1.91
C PHE A 141 6.85 -5.28 0.52
N ASN A 142 5.59 -5.18 0.14
CA ASN A 142 5.11 -5.56 -1.19
C ASN A 142 5.76 -4.70 -2.29
N ALA A 143 5.82 -3.38 -2.10
CA ALA A 143 6.49 -2.46 -3.02
C ALA A 143 8.00 -2.73 -3.13
N LYS A 144 8.65 -3.10 -2.02
CA LYS A 144 10.07 -3.50 -2.01
C LYS A 144 10.31 -4.78 -2.83
N GLY A 145 9.36 -5.72 -2.80
CA GLY A 145 9.42 -7.00 -3.54
C GLY A 145 9.07 -6.89 -5.03
N PHE A 146 8.54 -5.76 -5.50
CA PHE A 146 7.99 -5.60 -6.85
C PHE A 146 8.97 -5.92 -7.99
N GLU A 147 10.27 -5.82 -7.77
CA GLU A 147 11.29 -6.09 -8.81
C GLU A 147 11.99 -7.45 -8.73
N ALA A 148 11.71 -8.25 -7.71
CA ALA A 148 12.13 -9.64 -7.77
C ALA A 148 11.32 -10.28 -8.89
N ARG A 149 11.92 -10.59 -10.03
CA ARG A 149 11.40 -11.19 -11.30
C ARG A 149 10.35 -12.32 -11.13
N HIS A 150 9.57 -12.29 -10.10
CA HIS A 150 8.51 -13.22 -9.77
C HIS A 150 7.20 -12.54 -10.12
N GLY A 151 6.53 -13.10 -11.14
CA GLY A 151 5.31 -12.58 -11.70
C GLY A 151 4.20 -12.32 -10.69
N LEU A 152 3.07 -11.81 -11.16
CA LEU A 152 1.83 -11.47 -10.43
C LEU A 152 1.49 -12.38 -9.23
N PHE A 153 1.87 -13.66 -9.27
CA PHE A 153 1.67 -14.62 -8.18
C PHE A 153 2.51 -14.36 -6.92
N ALA A 154 3.66 -13.70 -7.00
CA ALA A 154 4.45 -13.32 -5.83
C ALA A 154 3.80 -12.15 -5.07
N SER A 155 3.21 -11.21 -5.80
CA SER A 155 2.41 -10.11 -5.23
C SER A 155 1.13 -10.63 -4.57
N VAL A 156 0.44 -11.60 -5.20
CA VAL A 156 -0.77 -12.25 -4.64
C VAL A 156 -0.43 -13.14 -3.44
N ARG A 157 0.76 -13.77 -3.43
CA ARG A 157 1.20 -14.60 -2.30
C ARG A 157 1.47 -13.77 -1.05
N GLY A 158 2.04 -12.57 -1.20
CA GLY A 158 2.15 -11.59 -0.12
C GLY A 158 0.78 -11.11 0.39
N CYS A 159 -0.19 -10.94 -0.49
CA CYS A 159 -1.57 -10.61 -0.12
C CYS A 159 -2.26 -11.79 0.61
N ARG A 160 -1.95 -13.04 0.28
CA ARG A 160 -2.55 -14.21 0.93
C ARG A 160 -2.16 -14.35 2.40
N GLU A 161 -0.90 -14.13 2.73
CA GLU A 161 -0.44 -14.11 4.12
C GLU A 161 -1.12 -12.98 4.91
N PHE A 162 -1.32 -11.84 4.27
CA PHE A 162 -2.08 -10.73 4.82
C PHE A 162 -3.54 -11.09 5.12
N PHE A 163 -4.23 -11.78 4.21
CA PHE A 163 -5.60 -12.26 4.46
C PHE A 163 -5.69 -13.25 5.62
N LEU A 164 -4.68 -14.09 5.81
CA LEU A 164 -4.62 -15.00 6.95
C LEU A 164 -4.44 -14.27 8.28
N ILE A 165 -3.60 -13.23 8.32
CA ILE A 165 -3.41 -12.39 9.51
C ILE A 165 -4.68 -11.59 9.81
N LEU A 166 -5.34 -11.04 8.79
CA LEU A 166 -6.57 -10.29 8.96
C LEU A 166 -7.73 -11.17 9.42
N ALA A 167 -7.82 -12.40 8.89
CA ALA A 167 -8.79 -13.39 9.33
C ALA A 167 -8.55 -13.79 10.81
N ALA A 168 -7.30 -13.91 11.22
CA ALA A 168 -6.95 -14.20 12.61
C ALA A 168 -7.30 -13.04 13.55
N ILE A 169 -7.04 -11.78 13.14
CA ILE A 169 -7.41 -10.58 13.91
C ILE A 169 -8.94 -10.42 13.95
N GLY A 170 -9.62 -10.68 12.82
CA GLY A 170 -11.07 -10.61 12.73
C GLY A 170 -11.78 -11.69 13.56
N ALA A 171 -11.22 -12.89 13.66
CA ALA A 171 -11.72 -13.97 14.50
C ALA A 171 -11.55 -13.65 16.00
N GLY A 172 -10.38 -13.12 16.40
CA GLY A 172 -10.14 -12.72 17.79
C GLY A 172 -10.97 -11.52 18.27
N ALA A 173 -11.47 -10.68 17.35
CA ALA A 173 -12.33 -9.55 17.68
C ALA A 173 -13.85 -9.95 17.79
N VAL A 174 -14.18 -11.21 17.50
CA VAL A 174 -15.57 -11.73 17.57
C VAL A 174 -15.82 -12.50 18.89
N GLU A 175 -14.74 -12.87 19.61
CA GLU A 175 -14.85 -13.61 20.88
C GLU A 175 -14.85 -12.73 22.15
N GLU A 176 -14.77 -11.40 22.02
CA GLU A 176 -14.97 -10.41 23.10
C GLU A 176 -16.24 -9.55 22.85
#